data_266bac541e5178e14f3ad82513396246
#
_entry.id   266bac541e5178e14f3ad82513396246
#
_cell.length_a   1.000
_cell.length_b   1.000
_cell.length_c   1.000
_cell.angle_alpha   90.00
_cell.angle_beta   90.00
_cell.angle_gamma   90.00
#
_symmetry.space_group_name_H-M   'P 1'
#
loop_
_entity.id
_entity.type
_entity.pdbx_description
1 polymer ?
#
loop_
_entity_poly.entity_id
_entity_poly.type
_entity_poly.pdbx_seq_one_letter_code
_entity_poly.pdbx_strand_id
1 'polypeptide(L)'
;MAGNKVKKENPPVRLLGTMILLVLGLVVAYVALALGIFALVQRLVHLEDKSYTLLWPILILSVSAILGVLLAVFIFRGYLAPLSRLMQATQSVAAGDYSVRVEMRGARGEVAEYIRSFNKMAEELSGVALLRMDFVNTLSHEFKTPLTSIRGFAKLLQNDDLTPQQRRTYADTVVQQSERLAVMSTHILELAQYENTEIVSGKTLYSLDEQLRRCVRQQERDWLRKGLTVEGDLDPVTYYGNEELVEHIWSNLLSNAIRFTPSGGQITVVLRQGGGEVTVSISDTGVGMDEETQRHIFDKFYRAAPYPDDRGNGLGLSIVRRVVTLCGGRVAVFSRPGNGSTFTVTLPAAGD
;
A
#
# COMPACT_ATOMS: atom_id res chain seq x y z
N MET A 1 -3.53 -34.73 11.50
CA MET A 1 -3.28 -34.23 12.86
C MET A 1 -1.91 -34.69 13.33
N ALA A 2 -0.91 -33.86 13.26
CA ALA A 2 0.35 -34.05 13.94
C ALA A 2 0.94 -32.65 14.11
N GLY A 3 0.80 -32.15 15.33
CA GLY A 3 1.31 -30.83 15.72
C GLY A 3 2.83 -30.83 15.77
N ASN A 4 3.45 -30.20 14.80
CA ASN A 4 4.89 -29.95 14.76
C ASN A 4 5.18 -28.82 15.79
N LYS A 5 5.52 -29.20 17.03
CA LYS A 5 6.08 -28.29 18.04
C LYS A 5 7.45 -27.83 17.53
N VAL A 6 7.49 -26.71 16.81
CA VAL A 6 8.73 -25.98 16.55
C VAL A 6 9.34 -25.61 17.91
N LYS A 7 10.43 -26.31 18.25
CA LYS A 7 11.27 -26.05 19.40
C LYS A 7 11.76 -24.60 19.32
N LYS A 8 11.30 -23.72 20.20
CA LYS A 8 11.86 -22.37 20.39
C LYS A 8 13.33 -22.52 20.80
N GLU A 9 14.22 -22.63 19.84
CA GLU A 9 15.65 -22.37 20.11
C GLU A 9 15.79 -20.87 20.29
N ASN A 10 16.25 -20.46 21.46
CA ASN A 10 16.57 -19.07 21.78
C ASN A 10 17.95 -18.69 21.18
N PRO A 11 18.04 -18.25 19.90
CA PRO A 11 19.32 -17.95 19.26
C PRO A 11 20.06 -16.74 19.88
N PRO A 12 19.38 -15.74 20.53
CA PRO A 12 20.10 -14.59 21.07
C PRO A 12 21.00 -14.93 22.29
N VAL A 13 20.65 -15.98 23.04
CA VAL A 13 21.43 -16.37 24.25
C VAL A 13 22.78 -16.99 23.88
N ARG A 14 22.85 -17.73 22.76
CA ARG A 14 24.12 -18.33 22.29
C ARG A 14 25.08 -17.28 21.76
N LEU A 15 24.60 -16.31 20.97
CA LEU A 15 25.43 -15.23 20.43
C LEU A 15 25.97 -14.33 21.54
N LEU A 16 25.14 -14.01 22.53
CA LEU A 16 25.52 -13.26 23.73
C LEU A 16 26.58 -14.03 24.53
N GLY A 17 26.40 -15.33 24.74
CA GLY A 17 27.34 -16.19 25.45
C GLY A 17 28.70 -16.29 24.75
N THR A 18 28.70 -16.44 23.41
CA THR A 18 29.96 -16.50 22.63
C THR A 18 30.70 -15.15 22.64
N MET A 19 30.00 -14.01 22.58
CA MET A 19 30.65 -12.70 22.64
C MET A 19 31.18 -12.37 24.04
N ILE A 20 30.44 -12.73 25.12
CA ILE A 20 30.95 -12.61 26.50
C ILE A 20 32.21 -13.47 26.68
N LEU A 21 32.22 -14.70 26.18
CA LEU A 21 33.39 -15.58 26.19
C LEU A 21 34.58 -14.99 25.40
N LEU A 22 34.31 -14.36 24.25
CA LEU A 22 35.33 -13.72 23.43
C LEU A 22 35.94 -12.50 24.11
N VAL A 23 35.10 -11.63 24.74
CA VAL A 23 35.58 -10.49 25.53
C VAL A 23 36.35 -10.94 26.76
N LEU A 24 35.87 -12.00 27.46
CA LEU A 24 36.58 -12.60 28.59
C LEU A 24 37.91 -13.16 28.16
N GLY A 25 37.97 -13.85 27.00
CA GLY A 25 39.20 -14.40 26.41
C GLY A 25 40.23 -13.31 26.07
N LEU A 26 39.77 -12.18 25.50
CA LEU A 26 40.61 -10.99 25.24
C LEU A 26 41.16 -10.37 26.51
N VAL A 27 40.34 -10.27 27.58
CA VAL A 27 40.79 -9.77 28.88
C VAL A 27 41.86 -10.70 29.49
N VAL A 28 41.63 -12.01 29.45
CA VAL A 28 42.58 -13.01 29.92
C VAL A 28 43.90 -12.98 29.14
N ALA A 29 43.83 -12.87 27.79
CA ALA A 29 45.01 -12.76 26.94
C ALA A 29 45.82 -11.47 27.23
N TYR A 30 45.12 -10.35 27.46
CA TYR A 30 45.74 -9.07 27.84
C TYR A 30 46.42 -9.18 29.18
N VAL A 31 45.80 -9.78 30.18
CA VAL A 31 46.39 -10.01 31.51
C VAL A 31 47.61 -10.90 31.41
N ALA A 32 47.57 -11.99 30.64
CA ALA A 32 48.70 -12.88 30.42
C ALA A 32 49.87 -12.16 29.74
N LEU A 33 49.55 -11.31 28.73
CA LEU A 33 50.55 -10.45 28.05
C LEU A 33 51.19 -9.44 29.01
N ALA A 34 50.39 -8.79 29.85
CA ALA A 34 50.86 -7.80 30.83
C ALA A 34 51.81 -8.45 31.87
N LEU A 35 51.45 -9.63 32.37
CA LEU A 35 52.28 -10.44 33.27
C LEU A 35 53.60 -10.90 32.59
N GLY A 36 53.54 -11.29 31.32
CA GLY A 36 54.70 -11.70 30.53
C GLY A 36 55.68 -10.52 30.32
N ILE A 37 55.16 -9.33 29.97
CA ILE A 37 55.97 -8.14 29.83
C ILE A 37 56.59 -7.75 31.15
N PHE A 38 55.83 -7.82 32.27
CA PHE A 38 56.33 -7.54 33.60
C PHE A 38 57.49 -8.48 33.98
N ALA A 39 57.32 -9.81 33.76
CA ALA A 39 58.35 -10.80 34.02
C ALA A 39 59.65 -10.58 33.19
N LEU A 40 59.47 -10.12 31.94
CA LEU A 40 60.56 -9.76 31.05
C LEU A 40 61.33 -8.50 31.57
N VAL A 41 60.58 -7.49 32.00
CA VAL A 41 61.18 -6.25 32.55
C VAL A 41 61.91 -6.52 33.85
N GLN A 42 61.36 -7.32 34.76
CA GLN A 42 62.09 -7.79 35.95
C GLN A 42 63.40 -8.47 35.65
N ARG A 43 63.40 -9.29 34.60
CA ARG A 43 64.61 -10.05 34.20
C ARG A 43 65.68 -9.16 33.58
N LEU A 44 65.31 -8.08 32.90
CA LEU A 44 66.20 -7.15 32.22
C LEU A 44 66.75 -6.04 33.14
N VAL A 45 66.00 -5.58 34.15
CA VAL A 45 66.32 -4.37 34.95
C VAL A 45 66.95 -4.69 36.31
N HIS A 46 67.13 -5.97 36.73
CA HIS A 46 67.75 -6.40 38.01
C HIS A 46 67.25 -5.52 39.20
N LEU A 47 65.94 -5.46 39.43
CA LEU A 47 65.37 -4.73 40.56
C LEU A 47 65.56 -5.54 41.84
N GLU A 48 66.50 -5.16 42.73
CA GLU A 48 66.84 -5.84 43.96
C GLU A 48 65.84 -5.63 45.12
N ASP A 49 64.91 -4.71 45.01
CA ASP A 49 63.96 -4.38 46.07
C ASP A 49 62.69 -5.21 45.99
N LYS A 50 62.61 -6.24 46.83
CA LYS A 50 61.46 -7.19 46.87
C LYS A 50 60.10 -6.58 47.26
N SER A 51 60.05 -5.42 47.85
CA SER A 51 58.78 -4.80 48.31
C SER A 51 57.93 -4.27 47.20
N TYR A 52 58.51 -3.81 46.08
CA TYR A 52 57.80 -3.24 44.96
C TYR A 52 57.44 -4.27 43.87
N THR A 53 58.03 -5.47 43.90
CA THR A 53 57.86 -6.48 42.86
C THR A 53 56.47 -7.12 42.79
N LEU A 54 55.71 -7.10 43.88
CA LEU A 54 54.37 -7.64 43.97
C LEU A 54 53.24 -6.59 43.84
N LEU A 55 53.46 -5.38 44.28
CA LEU A 55 52.38 -4.33 44.29
C LEU A 55 52.04 -3.83 42.87
N TRP A 56 53.07 -3.60 42.03
CA TRP A 56 52.84 -3.13 40.64
C TRP A 56 52.08 -4.08 39.75
N PRO A 57 52.35 -5.42 39.70
CA PRO A 57 51.53 -6.36 38.92
C PRO A 57 50.09 -6.44 39.40
N ILE A 58 49.86 -6.41 40.75
CA ILE A 58 48.50 -6.41 41.30
C ILE A 58 47.75 -5.15 40.90
N LEU A 59 48.37 -3.98 40.94
CA LEU A 59 47.78 -2.73 40.53
C LEU A 59 47.44 -2.71 39.04
N ILE A 60 48.35 -3.15 38.16
CA ILE A 60 48.14 -3.25 36.72
C ILE A 60 46.99 -4.22 36.42
N LEU A 61 46.97 -5.36 37.08
CA LEU A 61 45.92 -6.37 36.91
C LEU A 61 44.54 -5.86 37.33
N SER A 62 44.48 -5.14 38.45
CA SER A 62 43.23 -4.54 38.95
C SER A 62 42.70 -3.45 38.02
N VAL A 63 43.55 -2.55 37.56
CA VAL A 63 43.19 -1.47 36.62
C VAL A 63 42.74 -2.04 35.29
N SER A 64 43.44 -3.10 34.78
CA SER A 64 43.10 -3.75 33.55
C SER A 64 41.75 -4.51 33.64
N ALA A 65 41.48 -5.17 34.76
CA ALA A 65 40.20 -5.85 35.01
C ALA A 65 39.04 -4.83 35.03
N ILE A 66 39.22 -3.71 35.75
CA ILE A 66 38.19 -2.64 35.81
C ILE A 66 37.95 -2.06 34.40
N LEU A 67 39.01 -1.77 33.65
CA LEU A 67 38.88 -1.23 32.29
C LEU A 67 38.23 -2.22 31.34
N GLY A 68 38.55 -3.50 31.45
CA GLY A 68 37.91 -4.58 30.69
C GLY A 68 36.42 -4.70 30.96
N VAL A 69 36.01 -4.63 32.22
CA VAL A 69 34.59 -4.65 32.61
C VAL A 69 33.86 -3.41 32.09
N LEU A 70 34.44 -2.22 32.21
CA LEU A 70 33.85 -0.99 31.68
C LEU A 70 33.67 -1.04 30.16
N LEU A 71 34.69 -1.53 29.44
CA LEU A 71 34.62 -1.72 28.00
C LEU A 71 33.55 -2.74 27.61
N ALA A 72 33.49 -3.87 28.31
CA ALA A 72 32.47 -4.90 28.08
C ALA A 72 31.04 -4.35 28.29
N VAL A 73 30.81 -3.59 29.37
CA VAL A 73 29.52 -2.94 29.63
C VAL A 73 29.19 -1.90 28.56
N PHE A 74 30.18 -1.14 28.11
CA PHE A 74 30.01 -0.15 27.06
C PHE A 74 29.60 -0.80 25.73
N ILE A 75 30.29 -1.87 25.29
CA ILE A 75 29.96 -2.62 24.08
C ILE A 75 28.58 -3.27 24.22
N PHE A 76 28.30 -3.91 25.35
CA PHE A 76 27.03 -4.57 25.57
C PHE A 76 25.86 -3.60 25.48
N ARG A 77 25.93 -2.47 26.19
CA ARG A 77 24.84 -1.49 26.23
C ARG A 77 24.71 -0.71 24.92
N GLY A 78 25.82 -0.41 24.25
CA GLY A 78 25.83 0.41 23.02
C GLY A 78 25.49 -0.36 21.75
N TYR A 79 25.80 -1.66 21.70
CA TYR A 79 25.71 -2.43 20.47
C TYR A 79 24.87 -3.71 20.60
N LEU A 80 25.17 -4.56 21.61
CA LEU A 80 24.59 -5.89 21.71
C LEU A 80 23.14 -5.87 22.15
N ALA A 81 22.80 -5.12 23.18
CA ALA A 81 21.44 -5.06 23.69
C ALA A 81 20.46 -4.39 22.70
N PRO A 82 20.80 -3.31 21.99
CA PRO A 82 19.96 -2.77 20.93
C PRO A 82 19.79 -3.74 19.74
N LEU A 83 20.85 -4.44 19.34
CA LEU A 83 20.80 -5.42 18.24
C LEU A 83 19.88 -6.61 18.58
N SER A 84 19.94 -7.10 19.83
CA SER A 84 19.05 -8.17 20.29
C SER A 84 17.57 -7.75 20.26
N ARG A 85 17.28 -6.49 20.67
CA ARG A 85 15.91 -5.93 20.58
C ARG A 85 15.45 -5.80 19.12
N LEU A 86 16.35 -5.36 18.23
CA LEU A 86 16.04 -5.26 16.80
C LEU A 86 15.71 -6.63 16.21
N MET A 87 16.48 -7.67 16.55
CA MET A 87 16.23 -9.03 16.10
C MET A 87 14.87 -9.58 16.58
N GLN A 88 14.51 -9.35 17.84
CA GLN A 88 13.20 -9.74 18.36
C GLN A 88 12.07 -9.00 17.67
N ALA A 89 12.22 -7.68 17.47
CA ALA A 89 11.24 -6.88 16.75
C ALA A 89 11.06 -7.33 15.29
N THR A 90 12.15 -7.70 14.62
CA THR A 90 12.10 -8.27 13.25
C THR A 90 11.32 -9.59 13.22
N GLN A 91 11.49 -10.44 14.23
CA GLN A 91 10.70 -11.69 14.33
C GLN A 91 9.20 -11.40 14.55
N SER A 92 8.86 -10.38 15.36
CA SER A 92 7.48 -9.96 15.56
C SER A 92 6.85 -9.43 14.27
N VAL A 93 7.56 -8.58 13.53
CA VAL A 93 7.13 -8.10 12.21
C VAL A 93 6.94 -9.26 11.22
N ALA A 94 7.85 -10.23 11.19
CA ALA A 94 7.74 -11.43 10.36
C ALA A 94 6.54 -12.32 10.76
N ALA A 95 6.10 -12.26 12.01
CA ALA A 95 4.88 -12.92 12.51
C ALA A 95 3.59 -12.12 12.24
N GLY A 96 3.69 -10.94 11.62
CA GLY A 96 2.55 -10.09 11.25
C GLY A 96 2.22 -8.98 12.24
N ASP A 97 2.99 -8.80 13.31
CA ASP A 97 2.83 -7.68 14.24
C ASP A 97 3.63 -6.47 13.77
N TYR A 98 3.01 -5.62 12.96
CA TYR A 98 3.63 -4.40 12.45
C TYR A 98 3.57 -3.21 13.40
N SER A 99 2.97 -3.36 14.58
CA SER A 99 2.87 -2.31 15.60
C SER A 99 4.15 -2.15 16.40
N VAL A 100 5.03 -3.13 16.37
CA VAL A 100 6.29 -3.16 17.12
C VAL A 100 7.22 -2.04 16.68
N ARG A 101 7.78 -1.34 17.68
CA ARG A 101 8.83 -0.33 17.48
C ARG A 101 9.99 -0.60 18.41
N VAL A 102 11.21 -0.37 17.92
CA VAL A 102 12.43 -0.52 18.71
C VAL A 102 12.81 0.84 19.28
N GLU A 103 12.94 0.90 20.61
CA GLU A 103 13.41 2.11 21.27
C GLU A 103 14.90 2.36 20.96
N MET A 104 15.25 3.61 20.71
CA MET A 104 16.63 4.04 20.45
C MET A 104 17.53 4.09 21.70
N ARG A 105 16.98 3.74 22.86
CA ARG A 105 17.68 3.85 24.15
C ARG A 105 19.00 3.05 24.14
N GLY A 106 20.10 3.76 24.26
CA GLY A 106 21.46 3.21 24.30
C GLY A 106 22.09 2.90 22.94
N ALA A 107 21.35 2.98 21.84
CA ALA A 107 21.89 2.76 20.50
C ALA A 107 22.75 3.96 20.05
N ARG A 108 23.90 3.69 19.40
CA ARG A 108 24.83 4.69 18.90
C ARG A 108 25.31 4.32 17.49
N GLY A 109 25.76 5.35 16.74
CA GLY A 109 26.33 5.15 15.40
C GLY A 109 25.38 4.39 14.45
N GLU A 110 25.91 3.41 13.75
CA GLU A 110 25.21 2.62 12.74
C GLU A 110 23.99 1.85 13.30
N VAL A 111 24.07 1.36 14.56
CA VAL A 111 22.96 0.62 15.18
C VAL A 111 21.74 1.53 15.35
N ALA A 112 21.95 2.81 15.66
CA ALA A 112 20.85 3.77 15.75
C ALA A 112 20.21 4.04 14.38
N GLU A 113 20.99 3.99 13.30
CA GLU A 113 20.51 4.13 11.93
C GLU A 113 19.70 2.90 11.49
N TYR A 114 20.17 1.70 11.81
CA TYR A 114 19.41 0.46 11.56
C TYR A 114 18.06 0.46 12.29
N ILE A 115 18.01 0.91 13.54
CA ILE A 115 16.76 1.00 14.30
C ILE A 115 15.81 2.01 13.64
N ARG A 116 16.31 3.18 13.17
CA ARG A 116 15.46 4.15 12.45
C ARG A 116 14.88 3.56 11.16
N SER A 117 15.72 2.91 10.37
CA SER A 117 15.32 2.27 9.12
C SER A 117 14.30 1.17 9.35
N PHE A 118 14.52 0.33 10.39
CA PHE A 118 13.57 -0.69 10.81
C PHE A 118 12.23 -0.10 11.23
N ASN A 119 12.23 0.92 12.09
CA ASN A 119 10.99 1.55 12.56
C ASN A 119 10.21 2.18 11.41
N LYS A 120 10.91 2.81 10.44
CA LYS A 120 10.29 3.35 9.22
C LYS A 120 9.66 2.23 8.37
N MET A 121 10.39 1.14 8.15
CA MET A 121 9.86 -0.03 7.43
C MET A 121 8.62 -0.62 8.14
N ALA A 122 8.68 -0.78 9.48
CA ALA A 122 7.54 -1.29 10.25
C ALA A 122 6.33 -0.34 10.21
N GLU A 123 6.54 0.97 10.13
CA GLU A 123 5.50 1.97 9.96
C GLU A 123 4.84 1.86 8.58
N GLU A 124 5.62 1.75 7.52
CA GLU A 124 5.12 1.56 6.15
C GLU A 124 4.32 0.24 6.02
N LEU A 125 4.83 -0.86 6.59
CA LEU A 125 4.11 -2.14 6.62
C LEU A 125 2.82 -2.07 7.44
N SER A 126 2.82 -1.36 8.57
CA SER A 126 1.62 -1.13 9.39
C SER A 126 0.57 -0.35 8.61
N GLY A 127 0.98 0.69 7.86
CA GLY A 127 0.10 1.46 6.98
C GLY A 127 -0.56 0.59 5.90
N VAL A 128 0.23 -0.25 5.22
CA VAL A 128 -0.28 -1.19 4.21
C VAL A 128 -1.26 -2.20 4.83
N ALA A 129 -0.94 -2.75 6.00
CA ALA A 129 -1.81 -3.71 6.69
C ALA A 129 -3.14 -3.08 7.12
N LEU A 130 -3.11 -1.84 7.61
CA LEU A 130 -4.30 -1.08 7.98
C LEU A 130 -5.20 -0.82 6.77
N LEU A 131 -4.62 -0.32 5.67
CA LEU A 131 -5.36 -0.09 4.43
C LEU A 131 -5.98 -1.38 3.88
N ARG A 132 -5.28 -2.52 4.00
CA ARG A 132 -5.81 -3.82 3.60
C ARG A 132 -6.99 -4.25 4.49
N MET A 133 -6.91 -4.01 5.79
CA MET A 133 -7.98 -4.33 6.73
C MET A 133 -9.21 -3.46 6.48
N ASP A 134 -9.03 -2.15 6.28
CA ASP A 134 -10.11 -1.21 5.95
C ASP A 134 -10.78 -1.58 4.62
N PHE A 135 -10.00 -2.01 3.63
CA PHE A 135 -10.51 -2.53 2.37
C PHE A 135 -11.43 -3.74 2.58
N VAL A 136 -11.00 -4.76 3.36
CA VAL A 136 -11.80 -5.96 3.65
C VAL A 136 -13.07 -5.62 4.45
N ASN A 137 -12.97 -4.73 5.43
CA ASN A 137 -14.11 -4.28 6.23
C ASN A 137 -15.13 -3.55 5.37
N THR A 138 -14.69 -2.61 4.53
CA THR A 138 -15.55 -1.86 3.63
C THR A 138 -16.21 -2.78 2.59
N LEU A 139 -15.46 -3.73 2.02
CA LEU A 139 -16.01 -4.78 1.16
C LEU A 139 -17.14 -5.54 1.84
N SER A 140 -16.92 -5.99 3.08
CA SER A 140 -17.91 -6.77 3.84
C SER A 140 -19.20 -5.96 4.03
N HIS A 141 -19.08 -4.67 4.31
CA HIS A 141 -20.23 -3.77 4.46
C HIS A 141 -20.96 -3.53 3.14
N GLU A 142 -20.23 -3.27 2.05
CA GLU A 142 -20.79 -3.02 0.72
C GLU A 142 -21.48 -4.27 0.12
N PHE A 143 -21.03 -5.49 0.46
CA PHE A 143 -21.71 -6.73 0.11
C PHE A 143 -22.96 -7.00 0.97
N LYS A 144 -22.89 -6.71 2.27
CA LYS A 144 -23.98 -7.02 3.21
C LYS A 144 -25.26 -6.27 2.90
N THR A 145 -25.15 -5.01 2.48
CA THR A 145 -26.30 -4.14 2.20
C THR A 145 -27.18 -4.69 1.05
N PRO A 146 -26.68 -4.91 -0.18
CA PRO A 146 -27.49 -5.46 -1.27
C PRO A 146 -27.97 -6.89 -0.98
N LEU A 147 -27.16 -7.74 -0.35
CA LEU A 147 -27.58 -9.08 0.04
C LEU A 147 -28.75 -9.07 1.03
N THR A 148 -28.72 -8.13 1.99
CA THR A 148 -29.83 -7.97 2.94
C THR A 148 -31.10 -7.48 2.24
N SER A 149 -30.96 -6.56 1.28
CA SER A 149 -32.06 -6.07 0.45
C SER A 149 -32.66 -7.18 -0.40
N ILE A 150 -31.83 -7.93 -1.15
CA ILE A 150 -32.26 -9.09 -1.96
C ILE A 150 -33.04 -10.07 -1.09
N ARG A 151 -32.47 -10.48 0.05
CA ARG A 151 -33.13 -11.42 0.98
C ARG A 151 -34.45 -10.87 1.50
N GLY A 152 -34.52 -9.58 1.83
CA GLY A 152 -35.73 -8.95 2.34
C GLY A 152 -36.84 -8.93 1.30
N PHE A 153 -36.56 -8.45 0.09
CA PHE A 153 -37.55 -8.37 -0.99
C PHE A 153 -37.95 -9.79 -1.53
N ALA A 154 -37.00 -10.72 -1.57
CA ALA A 154 -37.30 -12.10 -1.92
C ALA A 154 -38.28 -12.77 -0.90
N LYS A 155 -38.12 -12.49 0.41
CA LYS A 155 -39.07 -12.93 1.43
C LYS A 155 -40.44 -12.28 1.26
N LEU A 156 -40.51 -10.98 0.94
CA LEU A 156 -41.77 -10.31 0.67
C LEU A 156 -42.47 -10.88 -0.54
N LEU A 157 -41.75 -11.29 -1.59
CA LEU A 157 -42.30 -11.95 -2.78
C LEU A 157 -42.96 -13.30 -2.50
N GLN A 158 -42.68 -13.94 -1.36
CA GLN A 158 -43.35 -15.19 -0.94
C GLN A 158 -44.75 -14.96 -0.39
N ASN A 159 -45.17 -13.70 -0.17
CA ASN A 159 -46.53 -13.38 0.24
C ASN A 159 -47.51 -13.49 -0.96
N ASP A 160 -48.56 -14.25 -0.80
CA ASP A 160 -49.58 -14.45 -1.83
C ASP A 160 -50.50 -13.24 -2.03
N ASP A 161 -50.66 -12.38 -1.02
CA ASP A 161 -51.55 -11.20 -1.02
C ASP A 161 -50.98 -9.98 -1.73
N LEU A 162 -49.83 -10.09 -2.42
CA LEU A 162 -49.22 -9.00 -3.14
C LEU A 162 -49.99 -8.60 -4.38
N THR A 163 -50.22 -7.28 -4.54
CA THR A 163 -50.70 -6.77 -5.82
C THR A 163 -49.68 -7.00 -6.94
N PRO A 164 -50.10 -7.12 -8.21
CA PRO A 164 -49.18 -7.25 -9.35
C PRO A 164 -48.13 -6.15 -9.41
N GLN A 165 -48.48 -4.92 -9.01
CA GLN A 165 -47.57 -3.80 -8.96
C GLN A 165 -46.50 -3.98 -7.90
N GLN A 166 -46.88 -4.37 -6.66
CA GLN A 166 -45.92 -4.63 -5.58
C GLN A 166 -44.99 -5.78 -5.93
N ARG A 167 -45.52 -6.88 -6.51
CA ARG A 167 -44.73 -8.04 -6.95
C ARG A 167 -43.66 -7.62 -7.96
N ARG A 168 -44.03 -6.76 -8.93
CA ARG A 168 -43.12 -6.26 -9.93
C ARG A 168 -42.04 -5.37 -9.31
N THR A 169 -42.42 -4.42 -8.45
CA THR A 169 -41.47 -3.51 -7.76
C THR A 169 -40.47 -4.29 -6.93
N TYR A 170 -40.90 -5.33 -6.19
CA TYR A 170 -40.00 -6.14 -5.37
C TYR A 170 -39.06 -6.98 -6.23
N ALA A 171 -39.56 -7.58 -7.32
CA ALA A 171 -38.75 -8.32 -8.27
C ALA A 171 -37.70 -7.42 -8.94
N ASP A 172 -38.11 -6.24 -9.41
CA ASP A 172 -37.18 -5.24 -10.00
C ASP A 172 -36.09 -4.83 -9.02
N THR A 173 -36.44 -4.67 -7.73
CA THR A 173 -35.43 -4.37 -6.69
C THR A 173 -34.45 -5.52 -6.50
N VAL A 174 -34.89 -6.77 -6.50
CA VAL A 174 -34.01 -7.95 -6.40
C VAL A 174 -33.07 -7.99 -7.58
N VAL A 175 -33.57 -7.80 -8.81
CA VAL A 175 -32.75 -7.76 -10.03
C VAL A 175 -31.71 -6.65 -9.93
N GLN A 176 -32.12 -5.42 -9.61
CA GLN A 176 -31.20 -4.28 -9.49
C GLN A 176 -30.07 -4.51 -8.48
N GLN A 177 -30.41 -5.06 -7.30
CA GLN A 177 -29.39 -5.34 -6.30
C GLN A 177 -28.45 -6.49 -6.71
N SER A 178 -28.95 -7.46 -7.46
CA SER A 178 -28.14 -8.55 -8.01
C SER A 178 -27.17 -8.05 -9.08
N GLU A 179 -27.64 -7.17 -9.97
CA GLU A 179 -26.79 -6.52 -10.99
C GLU A 179 -25.70 -5.66 -10.33
N ARG A 180 -26.06 -4.92 -9.27
CA ARG A 180 -25.09 -4.14 -8.48
C ARG A 180 -23.98 -5.03 -7.90
N LEU A 181 -24.35 -6.18 -7.34
CA LEU A 181 -23.37 -7.15 -6.81
C LEU A 181 -22.47 -7.73 -7.91
N ALA A 182 -23.01 -8.04 -9.07
CA ALA A 182 -22.24 -8.55 -10.20
C ALA A 182 -21.18 -7.54 -10.66
N VAL A 183 -21.56 -6.28 -10.86
CA VAL A 183 -20.65 -5.18 -11.22
C VAL A 183 -19.58 -4.99 -10.14
N MET A 184 -19.96 -5.01 -8.86
CA MET A 184 -19.03 -4.90 -7.75
C MET A 184 -18.01 -6.03 -7.74
N SER A 185 -18.46 -7.27 -7.95
CA SER A 185 -17.58 -8.45 -8.03
C SER A 185 -16.56 -8.32 -9.16
N THR A 186 -16.99 -7.86 -10.34
CA THR A 186 -16.11 -7.62 -11.49
C THR A 186 -15.06 -6.58 -11.15
N HIS A 187 -15.44 -5.42 -10.62
CA HIS A 187 -14.49 -4.36 -10.25
C HIS A 187 -13.48 -4.79 -9.18
N ILE A 188 -13.88 -5.67 -8.23
CA ILE A 188 -12.95 -6.20 -7.22
C ILE A 188 -11.93 -7.14 -7.87
N LEU A 189 -12.36 -8.01 -8.79
CA LEU A 189 -11.46 -8.91 -9.51
C LEU A 189 -10.48 -8.11 -10.40
N GLU A 190 -10.96 -7.12 -11.13
CA GLU A 190 -10.14 -6.20 -11.93
C GLU A 190 -9.11 -5.48 -11.06
N LEU A 191 -9.55 -4.89 -9.93
CA LEU A 191 -8.67 -4.20 -9.02
C LEU A 191 -7.61 -5.14 -8.45
N ALA A 192 -7.98 -6.34 -8.01
CA ALA A 192 -7.05 -7.34 -7.50
C ALA A 192 -6.02 -7.79 -8.56
N GLN A 193 -6.46 -7.94 -9.81
CA GLN A 193 -5.58 -8.25 -10.93
C GLN A 193 -4.61 -7.11 -11.22
N TYR A 194 -5.11 -5.88 -11.29
CA TYR A 194 -4.27 -4.72 -11.61
C TYR A 194 -3.31 -4.35 -10.47
N GLU A 195 -3.68 -4.56 -9.20
CA GLU A 195 -2.78 -4.34 -8.06
C GLU A 195 -1.55 -5.25 -8.09
N ASN A 196 -1.73 -6.50 -8.55
CA ASN A 196 -0.64 -7.47 -8.65
C ASN A 196 0.12 -7.40 -9.98
N THR A 197 -0.32 -6.55 -10.91
CA THR A 197 0.34 -6.38 -12.20
C THR A 197 1.44 -5.33 -12.07
N GLU A 198 2.69 -5.70 -12.38
CA GLU A 198 3.83 -4.78 -12.45
C GLU A 198 4.16 -4.40 -13.90
N ILE A 199 3.94 -5.32 -14.84
CA ILE A 199 4.28 -5.15 -16.25
C ILE A 199 3.03 -5.39 -17.10
N VAL A 200 2.65 -4.41 -17.91
CA VAL A 200 1.56 -4.55 -18.87
C VAL A 200 2.02 -5.37 -20.06
N SER A 201 1.45 -6.57 -20.21
CA SER A 201 1.66 -7.46 -21.36
C SER A 201 0.56 -7.27 -22.41
N GLY A 202 0.72 -7.91 -23.59
CA GLY A 202 -0.29 -7.87 -24.63
C GLY A 202 -0.47 -6.51 -25.30
N LYS A 203 0.59 -5.70 -25.35
CA LYS A 203 0.57 -4.39 -26.02
C LYS A 203 0.53 -4.58 -27.54
N THR A 204 -0.37 -3.87 -28.19
CA THR A 204 -0.54 -3.83 -29.66
C THR A 204 -0.75 -2.40 -30.12
N LEU A 205 -0.56 -2.14 -31.42
CA LEU A 205 -0.95 -0.87 -32.03
C LEU A 205 -2.45 -0.91 -32.36
N TYR A 206 -3.19 0.10 -31.93
CA TYR A 206 -4.62 0.25 -32.22
C TYR A 206 -5.02 1.72 -32.31
N SER A 207 -6.20 1.96 -32.91
CA SER A 207 -6.77 3.30 -33.09
C SER A 207 -7.49 3.72 -31.80
N LEU A 208 -6.92 4.68 -31.06
CA LEU A 208 -7.45 5.14 -29.77
C LEU A 208 -8.75 5.94 -29.95
N ASP A 209 -8.87 6.72 -31.04
CA ASP A 209 -10.09 7.44 -31.38
C ASP A 209 -11.25 6.48 -31.69
N GLU A 210 -11.00 5.37 -32.38
CA GLU A 210 -12.04 4.36 -32.60
C GLU A 210 -12.41 3.61 -31.33
N GLN A 211 -11.44 3.35 -30.42
CA GLN A 211 -11.74 2.80 -29.10
C GLN A 211 -12.66 3.73 -28.32
N LEU A 212 -12.37 5.04 -28.26
CA LEU A 212 -13.22 6.02 -27.57
C LEU A 212 -14.63 6.07 -28.18
N ARG A 213 -14.73 6.06 -29.52
CA ARG A 213 -16.04 5.99 -30.20
C ARG A 213 -16.83 4.73 -29.85
N ARG A 214 -16.14 3.58 -29.74
CA ARG A 214 -16.77 2.32 -29.29
C ARG A 214 -17.29 2.46 -27.85
N CYS A 215 -16.49 2.97 -26.92
CA CYS A 215 -16.89 3.16 -25.52
C CYS A 215 -18.13 4.07 -25.38
N VAL A 216 -18.18 5.16 -26.16
CA VAL A 216 -19.36 6.05 -26.20
C VAL A 216 -20.59 5.31 -26.72
N ARG A 217 -20.46 4.53 -27.82
CA ARG A 217 -21.58 3.76 -28.38
C ARG A 217 -22.06 2.65 -27.45
N GLN A 218 -21.17 1.98 -26.75
CA GLN A 218 -21.55 0.93 -25.77
C GLN A 218 -22.46 1.44 -24.67
N GLN A 219 -22.36 2.73 -24.32
CA GLN A 219 -23.17 3.37 -23.27
C GLN A 219 -24.35 4.20 -23.84
N GLU A 220 -24.64 4.09 -25.14
CA GLU A 220 -25.64 4.89 -25.84
C GLU A 220 -27.02 4.81 -25.21
N ARG A 221 -27.46 3.61 -24.80
CA ARG A 221 -28.74 3.41 -24.11
C ARG A 221 -28.88 4.25 -22.84
N ASP A 222 -27.79 4.41 -22.08
CA ASP A 222 -27.82 5.09 -20.79
C ASP A 222 -27.83 6.60 -20.93
N TRP A 223 -26.99 7.17 -21.82
CA TRP A 223 -27.00 8.59 -22.04
C TRP A 223 -28.23 9.08 -22.84
N LEU A 224 -28.76 8.29 -23.78
CA LEU A 224 -30.03 8.60 -24.46
C LEU A 224 -31.22 8.58 -23.49
N ARG A 225 -31.28 7.59 -22.58
CA ARG A 225 -32.35 7.53 -21.56
C ARG A 225 -32.41 8.78 -20.68
N LYS A 226 -31.27 9.42 -20.44
CA LYS A 226 -31.17 10.68 -19.70
C LYS A 226 -31.33 11.92 -20.60
N GLY A 227 -31.44 11.75 -21.92
CA GLY A 227 -31.48 12.86 -22.88
C GLY A 227 -30.20 13.70 -22.90
N LEU A 228 -29.04 13.05 -22.63
CA LEU A 228 -27.75 13.74 -22.67
C LEU A 228 -27.29 13.95 -24.12
N THR A 229 -26.55 15.03 -24.34
CA THR A 229 -25.80 15.25 -25.60
C THR A 229 -24.35 14.79 -25.38
N VAL A 230 -23.83 13.94 -26.27
CA VAL A 230 -22.43 13.50 -26.23
C VAL A 230 -21.72 13.97 -27.49
N GLU A 231 -20.70 14.79 -27.32
CA GLU A 231 -19.87 15.34 -28.40
C GLU A 231 -18.46 14.82 -28.33
N GLY A 232 -17.87 14.51 -29.49
CA GLY A 232 -16.49 14.00 -29.60
C GLY A 232 -15.68 14.88 -30.55
N ASP A 233 -14.54 15.39 -30.08
CA ASP A 233 -13.51 16.04 -30.88
C ASP A 233 -12.21 15.21 -30.75
N LEU A 234 -12.08 14.22 -31.64
CA LEU A 234 -11.09 13.14 -31.54
C LEU A 234 -10.14 13.18 -32.74
N ASP A 235 -8.89 13.56 -32.46
CA ASP A 235 -7.81 13.42 -33.45
C ASP A 235 -7.58 11.92 -33.77
N PRO A 236 -7.22 11.57 -35.00
CA PRO A 236 -6.84 10.19 -35.32
C PRO A 236 -5.47 9.87 -34.65
N VAL A 237 -5.50 8.97 -33.67
CA VAL A 237 -4.31 8.61 -32.88
C VAL A 237 -4.13 7.11 -32.86
N THR A 238 -2.97 6.64 -33.32
CA THR A 238 -2.53 5.25 -33.12
C THR A 238 -1.74 5.16 -31.81
N TYR A 239 -2.21 4.29 -30.90
CA TYR A 239 -1.61 4.10 -29.59
C TYR A 239 -1.02 2.69 -29.46
N TYR A 240 0.17 2.58 -28.84
CA TYR A 240 0.78 1.29 -28.52
C TYR A 240 0.55 0.95 -27.06
N GLY A 241 -0.35 0.03 -26.80
CA GLY A 241 -0.74 -0.34 -25.44
C GLY A 241 -1.59 -1.61 -25.41
N ASN A 242 -1.99 -2.01 -24.21
CA ASN A 242 -2.97 -3.06 -24.06
C ASN A 242 -4.37 -2.44 -24.21
N GLU A 243 -5.03 -2.75 -25.34
CA GLU A 243 -6.32 -2.16 -25.72
C GLU A 243 -7.42 -2.42 -24.69
N GLU A 244 -7.52 -3.64 -24.19
CA GLU A 244 -8.52 -4.03 -23.19
C GLU A 244 -8.31 -3.27 -21.85
N LEU A 245 -7.07 -3.19 -21.40
CA LEU A 245 -6.72 -2.48 -20.18
C LEU A 245 -7.07 -0.99 -20.25
N VAL A 246 -6.73 -0.35 -21.38
CA VAL A 246 -6.99 1.09 -21.57
C VAL A 246 -8.48 1.37 -21.76
N GLU A 247 -9.26 0.44 -22.32
CA GLU A 247 -10.73 0.56 -22.45
C GLU A 247 -11.42 0.72 -21.11
N HIS A 248 -10.90 0.08 -20.04
CA HIS A 248 -11.44 0.25 -18.67
C HIS A 248 -11.35 1.69 -18.16
N ILE A 249 -10.34 2.47 -18.60
CA ILE A 249 -10.24 3.90 -18.25
C ILE A 249 -11.45 4.65 -18.79
N TRP A 250 -11.70 4.50 -20.11
CA TRP A 250 -12.74 5.26 -20.79
C TRP A 250 -14.14 4.84 -20.35
N SER A 251 -14.36 3.54 -20.22
CA SER A 251 -15.63 3.01 -19.74
C SER A 251 -16.02 3.54 -18.36
N ASN A 252 -15.07 3.56 -17.40
CA ASN A 252 -15.31 4.08 -16.06
C ASN A 252 -15.53 5.60 -16.05
N LEU A 253 -14.74 6.37 -16.81
CA LEU A 253 -14.90 7.84 -16.85
C LEU A 253 -16.19 8.24 -17.52
N LEU A 254 -16.56 7.61 -18.64
CA LEU A 254 -17.83 7.87 -19.34
C LEU A 254 -19.04 7.48 -18.49
N SER A 255 -19.00 6.31 -17.82
CA SER A 255 -20.05 5.88 -16.90
C SER A 255 -20.27 6.90 -15.77
N ASN A 256 -19.18 7.43 -15.20
CA ASN A 256 -19.27 8.49 -14.19
C ASN A 256 -19.85 9.79 -14.77
N ALA A 257 -19.41 10.24 -15.94
CA ALA A 257 -19.93 11.41 -16.60
C ALA A 257 -21.45 11.29 -16.86
N ILE A 258 -21.90 10.14 -17.41
CA ILE A 258 -23.33 9.86 -17.65
C ILE A 258 -24.11 9.86 -16.33
N ARG A 259 -23.53 9.27 -15.30
CA ARG A 259 -24.18 9.12 -13.99
C ARG A 259 -24.42 10.47 -13.31
N PHE A 260 -23.41 11.33 -13.26
CA PHE A 260 -23.44 12.58 -12.51
C PHE A 260 -23.92 13.79 -13.30
N THR A 261 -24.16 13.65 -14.59
CA THR A 261 -24.80 14.68 -15.42
C THR A 261 -26.31 14.59 -15.29
N PRO A 262 -27.01 15.69 -14.93
CA PRO A 262 -28.47 15.74 -14.94
C PRO A 262 -29.05 15.53 -16.34
N SER A 263 -30.33 15.15 -16.40
CA SER A 263 -31.04 15.02 -17.68
C SER A 263 -30.97 16.29 -18.52
N GLY A 264 -30.70 16.16 -19.81
CA GLY A 264 -30.52 17.26 -20.76
C GLY A 264 -29.15 17.93 -20.73
N GLY A 265 -28.19 17.39 -19.91
CA GLY A 265 -26.83 17.93 -19.88
C GLY A 265 -25.97 17.41 -21.04
N GLN A 266 -24.69 17.79 -21.01
CA GLN A 266 -23.73 17.53 -22.09
C GLN A 266 -22.48 16.83 -21.56
N ILE A 267 -21.93 15.93 -22.37
CA ILE A 267 -20.62 15.29 -22.17
C ILE A 267 -19.77 15.56 -23.39
N THR A 268 -18.54 16.01 -23.21
CA THR A 268 -17.58 16.27 -24.29
C THR A 268 -16.37 15.39 -24.11
N VAL A 269 -15.96 14.69 -25.17
CA VAL A 269 -14.77 13.85 -25.21
C VAL A 269 -13.77 14.43 -26.19
N VAL A 270 -12.57 14.77 -25.73
CA VAL A 270 -11.51 15.36 -26.55
C VAL A 270 -10.29 14.45 -26.53
N LEU A 271 -9.73 14.13 -27.69
CA LEU A 271 -8.48 13.40 -27.84
C LEU A 271 -7.48 14.26 -28.62
N ARG A 272 -6.29 14.41 -28.06
CA ARG A 272 -5.17 15.14 -28.66
C ARG A 272 -3.87 14.37 -28.52
N GLN A 273 -2.99 14.50 -29.48
CA GLN A 273 -1.62 14.01 -29.42
C GLN A 273 -0.63 15.16 -29.61
N GLY A 274 0.36 15.25 -28.73
CA GLY A 274 1.40 16.28 -28.83
C GLY A 274 2.48 16.10 -27.78
N GLY A 275 3.72 16.55 -28.08
CA GLY A 275 4.81 16.54 -27.10
C GLY A 275 5.24 15.16 -26.59
N GLY A 276 5.02 14.10 -27.37
CA GLY A 276 5.32 12.72 -26.91
C GLY A 276 4.27 12.14 -25.94
N GLU A 277 3.12 12.77 -25.83
CA GLU A 277 2.01 12.33 -24.98
C GLU A 277 0.69 12.30 -25.75
N VAL A 278 -0.21 11.46 -25.30
CA VAL A 278 -1.60 11.41 -25.75
C VAL A 278 -2.48 11.82 -24.58
N THR A 279 -3.35 12.80 -24.83
CA THR A 279 -4.25 13.36 -23.80
C THR A 279 -5.70 13.13 -24.19
N VAL A 280 -6.46 12.52 -23.29
CA VAL A 280 -7.91 12.37 -23.40
C VAL A 280 -8.57 13.15 -22.26
N SER A 281 -9.48 14.04 -22.61
CA SER A 281 -10.31 14.80 -21.64
C SER A 281 -11.77 14.42 -21.81
N ILE A 282 -12.41 14.06 -20.70
CA ILE A 282 -13.85 13.80 -20.62
C ILE A 282 -14.43 14.85 -19.68
N SER A 283 -15.26 15.74 -20.25
CA SER A 283 -15.90 16.85 -19.53
C SER A 283 -17.40 16.61 -19.48
N ASP A 284 -18.02 16.89 -18.34
CA ASP A 284 -19.45 16.81 -18.10
C ASP A 284 -20.00 18.14 -17.55
N THR A 285 -21.29 18.40 -17.78
CA THR A 285 -22.01 19.53 -17.20
C THR A 285 -22.80 19.09 -15.95
N GLY A 286 -22.22 18.21 -15.16
CA GLY A 286 -22.83 17.61 -14.01
C GLY A 286 -22.81 18.46 -12.75
N VAL A 287 -23.08 17.83 -11.61
CA VAL A 287 -23.16 18.48 -10.31
C VAL A 287 -21.83 19.06 -9.81
N GLY A 288 -20.72 18.59 -10.37
CA GLY A 288 -19.39 18.98 -9.94
C GLY A 288 -19.02 18.51 -8.54
N MET A 289 -17.84 18.90 -8.09
CA MET A 289 -17.25 18.47 -6.81
C MET A 289 -16.52 19.62 -6.14
N ASP A 290 -16.55 19.66 -4.81
CA ASP A 290 -15.71 20.52 -3.99
C ASP A 290 -14.26 20.01 -3.91
N GLU A 291 -13.35 20.82 -3.35
CA GLU A 291 -11.94 20.48 -3.26
C GLU A 291 -11.67 19.26 -2.38
N GLU A 292 -12.46 19.07 -1.32
CA GLU A 292 -12.30 17.92 -0.41
C GLU A 292 -12.65 16.63 -1.14
N THR A 293 -13.78 16.60 -1.84
CA THR A 293 -14.18 15.48 -2.69
C THR A 293 -13.11 15.17 -3.75
N GLN A 294 -12.59 16.19 -4.46
CA GLN A 294 -11.56 15.99 -5.48
C GLN A 294 -10.27 15.33 -4.95
N ARG A 295 -9.91 15.56 -3.69
CA ARG A 295 -8.72 14.92 -3.08
C ARG A 295 -8.90 13.41 -2.88
N HIS A 296 -10.15 12.97 -2.67
CA HIS A 296 -10.47 11.60 -2.25
C HIS A 296 -11.14 10.75 -3.33
N ILE A 297 -11.57 11.31 -4.46
CA ILE A 297 -12.34 10.58 -5.49
C ILE A 297 -11.64 9.36 -6.08
N PHE A 298 -10.31 9.30 -5.98
CA PHE A 298 -9.51 8.17 -6.43
C PHE A 298 -9.24 7.13 -5.33
N ASP A 299 -9.69 7.39 -4.08
CA ASP A 299 -9.57 6.45 -2.98
C ASP A 299 -10.62 5.33 -3.15
N LYS A 300 -10.23 4.10 -2.77
CA LYS A 300 -11.11 2.94 -2.90
C LYS A 300 -12.36 3.11 -2.05
N PHE A 301 -13.53 2.81 -2.63
CA PHE A 301 -14.85 2.94 -2.00
C PHE A 301 -15.25 4.36 -1.58
N TYR A 302 -14.45 5.36 -1.92
CA TYR A 302 -14.85 6.73 -1.63
C TYR A 302 -16.08 7.11 -2.45
N ARG A 303 -17.03 7.75 -1.78
CA ARG A 303 -18.28 8.26 -2.36
C ARG A 303 -18.52 9.63 -1.74
N ALA A 304 -18.66 10.65 -2.56
CA ALA A 304 -19.15 11.95 -2.10
C ALA A 304 -20.55 11.78 -1.48
N ALA A 305 -20.90 12.67 -0.54
CA ALA A 305 -22.18 12.62 0.20
C ALA A 305 -23.40 12.37 -0.69
N PRO A 306 -24.54 11.88 -0.17
CA PRO A 306 -25.53 11.10 -0.91
C PRO A 306 -26.06 11.80 -2.13
N TYR A 307 -25.74 11.27 -3.29
CA TYR A 307 -26.38 11.59 -4.54
C TYR A 307 -27.55 10.61 -4.76
N PRO A 308 -28.71 11.05 -5.27
CA PRO A 308 -29.91 10.20 -5.38
C PRO A 308 -29.72 8.90 -6.18
N ASP A 309 -28.73 8.85 -7.06
CA ASP A 309 -28.39 7.65 -7.83
C ASP A 309 -27.24 6.86 -7.16
N ASP A 310 -27.61 5.98 -6.24
CA ASP A 310 -26.71 5.19 -5.37
C ASP A 310 -26.09 3.94 -6.05
N ARG A 311 -26.02 3.90 -7.39
CA ARG A 311 -25.62 2.70 -8.15
C ARG A 311 -24.10 2.42 -8.20
N GLY A 312 -23.21 3.32 -7.74
CA GLY A 312 -21.77 3.12 -7.79
C GLY A 312 -21.19 2.52 -6.50
N ASN A 313 -20.15 1.70 -6.66
CA ASN A 313 -19.41 1.05 -5.58
C ASN A 313 -18.14 1.79 -5.14
N GLY A 314 -17.82 2.97 -5.70
CA GLY A 314 -16.63 3.75 -5.37
C GLY A 314 -15.29 3.13 -5.81
N LEU A 315 -15.31 2.12 -6.71
CA LEU A 315 -14.10 1.47 -7.21
C LEU A 315 -13.66 1.96 -8.60
N GLY A 316 -14.57 2.48 -9.42
CA GLY A 316 -14.28 2.82 -10.81
C GLY A 316 -13.12 3.82 -10.99
N LEU A 317 -13.08 4.90 -10.21
CA LEU A 317 -11.99 5.89 -10.30
C LEU A 317 -10.67 5.37 -9.72
N SER A 318 -10.69 4.51 -8.72
CA SER A 318 -9.47 3.85 -8.22
C SER A 318 -8.88 2.88 -9.26
N ILE A 319 -9.73 2.19 -10.03
CA ILE A 319 -9.32 1.39 -11.20
C ILE A 319 -8.68 2.30 -12.26
N VAL A 320 -9.33 3.42 -12.61
CA VAL A 320 -8.77 4.41 -13.56
C VAL A 320 -7.36 4.83 -13.14
N ARG A 321 -7.20 5.28 -11.88
CA ARG A 321 -5.89 5.71 -11.37
C ARG A 321 -4.85 4.60 -11.46
N ARG A 322 -5.19 3.36 -11.11
CA ARG A 322 -4.28 2.23 -11.15
C ARG A 322 -3.87 1.87 -12.57
N VAL A 323 -4.84 1.77 -13.50
CA VAL A 323 -4.57 1.45 -14.91
C VAL A 323 -3.73 2.55 -15.57
N VAL A 324 -4.06 3.83 -15.35
CA VAL A 324 -3.26 4.95 -15.86
C VAL A 324 -1.81 4.88 -15.35
N THR A 325 -1.63 4.56 -14.06
CA THR A 325 -0.29 4.37 -13.47
C THR A 325 0.47 3.21 -14.11
N LEU A 326 -0.21 2.08 -14.36
CA LEU A 326 0.38 0.91 -15.05
C LEU A 326 0.82 1.23 -16.49
N CYS A 327 0.09 2.14 -17.14
CA CYS A 327 0.44 2.64 -18.49
C CYS A 327 1.54 3.73 -18.46
N GLY A 328 2.08 4.08 -17.27
CA GLY A 328 3.09 5.15 -17.14
C GLY A 328 2.52 6.56 -17.32
N GLY A 329 1.20 6.72 -17.23
CA GLY A 329 0.49 7.96 -17.41
C GLY A 329 0.13 8.68 -16.11
N ARG A 330 -0.66 9.73 -16.24
CA ARG A 330 -1.23 10.50 -15.13
C ARG A 330 -2.69 10.84 -15.39
N VAL A 331 -3.49 10.93 -14.32
CA VAL A 331 -4.88 11.39 -14.35
C VAL A 331 -5.03 12.61 -13.46
N ALA A 332 -5.75 13.61 -13.96
CA ALA A 332 -6.09 14.82 -13.23
C ALA A 332 -7.58 15.07 -13.31
N VAL A 333 -8.12 15.83 -12.36
CA VAL A 333 -9.50 16.28 -12.32
C VAL A 333 -9.55 17.77 -12.07
N PHE A 334 -10.44 18.43 -12.75
CA PHE A 334 -10.85 19.81 -12.48
C PHE A 334 -12.36 19.85 -12.36
N SER A 335 -12.86 20.32 -11.24
CA SER A 335 -14.31 20.38 -10.99
C SER A 335 -14.69 21.57 -10.12
N ARG A 336 -15.91 22.03 -10.26
CA ARG A 336 -16.52 23.03 -9.37
C ARG A 336 -17.97 22.66 -9.12
N PRO A 337 -18.48 22.79 -7.89
CA PRO A 337 -19.88 22.55 -7.61
C PRO A 337 -20.80 23.32 -8.56
N GLY A 338 -21.74 22.61 -9.18
CA GLY A 338 -22.70 23.15 -10.14
C GLY A 338 -22.19 23.41 -11.56
N ASN A 339 -20.89 23.21 -11.82
CA ASN A 339 -20.27 23.47 -13.13
C ASN A 339 -19.67 22.22 -13.80
N GLY A 340 -20.02 21.04 -13.30
CA GLY A 340 -19.53 19.78 -13.83
C GLY A 340 -18.08 19.45 -13.48
N SER A 341 -17.53 18.45 -14.18
CA SER A 341 -16.18 17.97 -13.98
C SER A 341 -15.48 17.70 -15.31
N THR A 342 -14.16 17.85 -15.30
CA THR A 342 -13.29 17.46 -16.41
C THR A 342 -12.23 16.54 -15.88
N PHE A 343 -12.23 15.30 -16.36
CA PHE A 343 -11.17 14.32 -16.12
C PHE A 343 -10.22 14.32 -17.30
N THR A 344 -8.94 14.50 -17.04
CA THR A 344 -7.88 14.51 -18.03
C THR A 344 -6.91 13.36 -17.77
N VAL A 345 -6.80 12.44 -18.72
CA VAL A 345 -5.85 11.33 -18.70
C VAL A 345 -4.76 11.63 -19.72
N THR A 346 -3.51 11.57 -19.27
CA THR A 346 -2.33 11.72 -20.14
C THR A 346 -1.54 10.41 -20.10
N LEU A 347 -1.30 9.85 -21.28
CA LEU A 347 -0.52 8.62 -21.46
C LEU A 347 0.73 8.95 -22.30
N PRO A 348 1.87 8.29 -22.06
CA PRO A 348 3.02 8.43 -22.93
C PRO A 348 2.62 7.95 -24.35
N ALA A 349 2.87 8.76 -25.36
CA ALA A 349 2.77 8.28 -26.74
C ALA A 349 3.80 7.15 -26.92
N ALA A 350 3.51 6.18 -27.80
CA ALA A 350 4.46 5.15 -28.11
C ALA A 350 5.80 5.81 -28.49
N GLY A 351 6.84 5.56 -27.69
CA GLY A 351 8.18 5.93 -28.07
C GLY A 351 8.56 5.15 -29.34
N ASP A 352 9.22 5.83 -30.24
CA ASP A 352 9.84 5.25 -31.45
C ASP A 352 10.72 4.05 -31.10
#